data_42d140e9657b399250b652761d2789a9
#
_entry.id   42d140e9657b399250b652761d2789a9
#
_cell.length_a   1.000
_cell.length_b   1.000
_cell.length_c   1.000
_cell.angle_alpha   90.00
_cell.angle_beta   90.00
_cell.angle_gamma   90.00
#
_symmetry.space_group_name_H-M   'P 1'
#
loop_
_entity.id
_entity.type
_entity.pdbx_description
1 polymer ?
#
loop_
_entity_poly.entity_id
_entity_poly.type
_entity_poly.pdbx_seq_one_letter_code
_entity_poly.pdbx_strand_id
1 'polypeptide(L)'
;MDLELRHLRCLVAIVDSGTFTDAAIDLGMSQAAVSRNLIALEQVLGVRLMRRTSRNITMTTAGVHVLAQARQVLAAADDLVAGAAAGHARLRIGHAWAAMGRHTREFQRRWAAAYPAVELHLIRTNSATGGLAEGLCDIAVLRISAEGNRFASAVVGHERRYCALAADDPWARRRSIRLDEIPQRTLLIDRRSGTTTPDLWPAGARPPTRPTLDIDDWLSIIAAGGGIGITPEGTTAQYRRDGVVFRPLRDAPPIAVRMIWRRHDPHPSTHAAIALLTELYGRPS
;
A
#
# COMPACT_ATOMS: atom_id res chain seq x y z
N MET A 1 17.71 -28.59 -4.69
CA MET A 1 18.16 -27.92 -3.45
C MET A 1 17.30 -26.69 -3.27
N ASP A 2 16.71 -26.46 -2.09
CA ASP A 2 15.74 -25.39 -1.90
C ASP A 2 16.40 -24.11 -1.35
N LEU A 3 15.79 -22.95 -1.64
CA LEU A 3 16.22 -21.68 -1.09
C LEU A 3 15.90 -21.61 0.42
N GLU A 4 16.91 -21.27 1.23
CA GLU A 4 16.75 -21.13 2.68
C GLU A 4 17.15 -19.72 3.15
N LEU A 5 16.53 -19.21 4.22
CA LEU A 5 16.84 -17.89 4.76
C LEU A 5 18.31 -17.74 5.18
N ARG A 6 18.97 -18.83 5.63
CA ARG A 6 20.39 -18.80 5.96
C ARG A 6 21.28 -18.46 4.74
N HIS A 7 20.88 -18.86 3.54
CA HIS A 7 21.60 -18.51 2.31
C HIS A 7 21.56 -16.99 2.06
N LEU A 8 20.36 -16.39 2.26
CA LEU A 8 20.17 -14.94 2.13
C LEU A 8 20.92 -14.16 3.22
N ARG A 9 20.90 -14.64 4.47
CA ARG A 9 21.65 -14.04 5.58
C ARG A 9 23.16 -14.03 5.30
N CYS A 10 23.70 -15.11 4.76
CA CYS A 10 25.10 -15.16 4.38
C CYS A 10 25.44 -14.15 3.27
N LEU A 11 24.61 -14.02 2.23
CA LEU A 11 24.81 -13.02 1.17
C LEU A 11 24.84 -11.60 1.74
N VAL A 12 23.86 -11.24 2.57
CA VAL A 12 23.74 -9.91 3.17
C VAL A 12 24.95 -9.64 4.08
N ALA A 13 25.30 -10.57 4.97
CA ALA A 13 26.43 -10.42 5.89
C ALA A 13 27.77 -10.23 5.15
N ILE A 14 28.03 -10.99 4.08
CA ILE A 14 29.27 -10.83 3.28
C ILE A 14 29.36 -9.42 2.67
N VAL A 15 28.24 -8.86 2.22
CA VAL A 15 28.22 -7.51 1.62
C VAL A 15 28.39 -6.44 2.69
N ASP A 16 27.69 -6.57 3.81
CA ASP A 16 27.69 -5.55 4.87
C ASP A 16 29.01 -5.52 5.63
N SER A 17 29.65 -6.66 5.91
CA SER A 17 30.94 -6.73 6.58
C SER A 17 32.15 -6.63 5.62
N GLY A 18 31.93 -6.79 4.29
CA GLY A 18 32.96 -6.65 3.26
C GLY A 18 33.87 -7.85 3.10
N THR A 19 33.92 -8.78 4.05
CA THR A 19 34.76 -10.01 3.99
C THR A 19 33.98 -11.26 4.43
N PHE A 20 34.41 -12.43 3.93
CA PHE A 20 33.85 -13.71 4.37
C PHE A 20 34.20 -14.04 5.84
N THR A 21 35.32 -13.55 6.32
CA THR A 21 35.78 -13.77 7.68
C THR A 21 34.94 -12.97 8.67
N ASP A 22 34.73 -11.69 8.42
CA ASP A 22 33.91 -10.85 9.27
C ASP A 22 32.43 -11.28 9.24
N ALA A 23 31.90 -11.61 8.05
CA ALA A 23 30.57 -12.21 7.93
C ALA A 23 30.41 -13.51 8.75
N ALA A 24 31.45 -14.32 8.81
CA ALA A 24 31.44 -15.54 9.63
C ALA A 24 31.39 -15.23 11.14
N ILE A 25 32.11 -14.19 11.57
CA ILE A 25 32.06 -13.70 12.97
C ILE A 25 30.66 -13.18 13.29
N ASP A 26 30.10 -12.32 12.44
CA ASP A 26 28.77 -11.72 12.63
C ASP A 26 27.65 -12.78 12.71
N LEU A 27 27.78 -13.85 11.93
CA LEU A 27 26.80 -14.94 11.88
C LEU A 27 27.06 -16.07 12.88
N GLY A 28 28.16 -16.02 13.65
CA GLY A 28 28.55 -17.10 14.56
C GLY A 28 28.86 -18.42 13.83
N MET A 29 29.41 -18.37 12.61
CA MET A 29 29.64 -19.51 11.73
C MET A 29 31.12 -19.60 11.35
N SER A 30 31.56 -20.75 10.78
CA SER A 30 32.87 -20.80 10.13
C SER A 30 32.83 -20.12 8.75
N GLN A 31 33.97 -19.53 8.33
CA GLN A 31 34.10 -18.92 7.00
C GLN A 31 33.80 -19.93 5.88
N ALA A 32 34.17 -21.20 6.06
CA ALA A 32 33.83 -22.27 5.13
C ALA A 32 32.31 -22.50 5.01
N ALA A 33 31.56 -22.37 6.12
CA ALA A 33 30.11 -22.49 6.12
C ALA A 33 29.44 -21.30 5.38
N VAL A 34 29.89 -20.08 5.63
CA VAL A 34 29.42 -18.90 4.91
C VAL A 34 29.66 -19.03 3.40
N SER A 35 30.87 -19.49 3.01
CA SER A 35 31.20 -19.74 1.60
C SER A 35 30.30 -20.80 0.97
N ARG A 36 30.03 -21.92 1.64
CA ARG A 36 29.14 -22.98 1.15
C ARG A 36 27.69 -22.46 0.97
N ASN A 37 27.19 -21.67 1.92
CA ASN A 37 25.86 -21.09 1.82
C ASN A 37 25.73 -20.13 0.63
N LEU A 38 26.75 -19.32 0.34
CA LEU A 38 26.74 -18.47 -0.86
C LEU A 38 26.77 -19.33 -2.15
N ILE A 39 27.60 -20.36 -2.20
CA ILE A 39 27.64 -21.28 -3.36
C ILE A 39 26.30 -21.98 -3.55
N ALA A 40 25.66 -22.44 -2.46
CA ALA A 40 24.33 -23.04 -2.50
C ALA A 40 23.28 -22.06 -3.05
N LEU A 41 23.32 -20.80 -2.63
CA LEU A 41 22.44 -19.76 -3.15
C LEU A 41 22.63 -19.55 -4.65
N GLU A 42 23.87 -19.41 -5.11
CA GLU A 42 24.21 -19.27 -6.53
C GLU A 42 23.75 -20.48 -7.37
N GLN A 43 23.86 -21.69 -6.81
CA GLN A 43 23.36 -22.91 -7.46
C GLN A 43 21.85 -22.95 -7.58
N VAL A 44 21.12 -22.58 -6.50
CA VAL A 44 19.65 -22.52 -6.52
C VAL A 44 19.15 -21.49 -7.54
N LEU A 45 19.82 -20.33 -7.62
CA LEU A 45 19.43 -19.26 -8.53
C LEU A 45 19.97 -19.43 -9.96
N GLY A 46 20.91 -20.32 -10.17
CA GLY A 46 21.55 -20.54 -11.47
C GLY A 46 22.43 -19.39 -11.96
N VAL A 47 22.78 -18.45 -11.07
CA VAL A 47 23.57 -17.26 -11.43
C VAL A 47 24.64 -16.97 -10.39
N ARG A 48 25.76 -16.42 -10.82
CA ARG A 48 26.82 -15.92 -9.94
C ARG A 48 26.43 -14.57 -9.38
N LEU A 49 26.49 -14.42 -8.05
CA LEU A 49 26.16 -13.20 -7.34
C LEU A 49 27.39 -12.36 -7.01
N MET A 50 28.54 -13.03 -6.83
CA MET A 50 29.80 -12.38 -6.50
C MET A 50 30.95 -12.85 -7.38
N ARG A 51 31.88 -11.94 -7.66
CA ARG A 51 33.17 -12.22 -8.26
C ARG A 51 34.25 -12.09 -7.20
N ARG A 52 35.06 -13.15 -7.03
CA ARG A 52 36.23 -13.13 -6.15
C ARG A 52 37.43 -12.73 -6.99
N THR A 53 38.10 -11.67 -6.58
CA THR A 53 39.48 -11.38 -7.02
C THR A 53 40.40 -11.66 -5.83
N SER A 54 41.71 -11.81 -6.06
CA SER A 54 42.67 -12.08 -4.99
C SER A 54 42.74 -10.99 -3.88
N ARG A 55 42.10 -9.85 -4.09
CA ARG A 55 42.14 -8.70 -3.17
C ARG A 55 40.79 -8.10 -2.83
N ASN A 56 39.71 -8.39 -3.60
CA ASN A 56 38.40 -7.77 -3.38
C ASN A 56 37.23 -8.70 -3.73
N ILE A 57 36.11 -8.51 -3.04
CA ILE A 57 34.83 -9.12 -3.36
C ILE A 57 33.99 -8.06 -4.07
N THR A 58 33.49 -8.35 -5.27
CA THR A 58 32.63 -7.45 -6.02
C THR A 58 31.32 -8.14 -6.39
N MET A 59 30.23 -7.40 -6.30
CA MET A 59 28.92 -7.90 -6.71
C MET A 59 28.80 -7.94 -8.24
N THR A 60 28.10 -8.95 -8.76
CA THR A 60 27.62 -8.94 -10.14
C THR A 60 26.35 -8.07 -10.23
N THR A 61 25.90 -7.72 -11.44
CA THR A 61 24.61 -7.07 -11.64
C THR A 61 23.46 -7.91 -11.06
N ALA A 62 23.45 -9.22 -11.29
CA ALA A 62 22.49 -10.15 -10.69
C ALA A 62 22.58 -10.12 -9.17
N GLY A 63 23.80 -10.08 -8.61
CA GLY A 63 24.03 -10.01 -7.18
C GLY A 63 23.40 -8.77 -6.54
N VAL A 64 23.53 -7.60 -7.16
CA VAL A 64 22.90 -6.35 -6.66
C VAL A 64 21.38 -6.49 -6.59
N HIS A 65 20.75 -7.04 -7.64
CA HIS A 65 19.30 -7.27 -7.65
C HIS A 65 18.86 -8.28 -6.59
N VAL A 66 19.57 -9.41 -6.49
CA VAL A 66 19.27 -10.45 -5.50
C VAL A 66 19.49 -9.95 -4.08
N LEU A 67 20.51 -9.13 -3.83
CA LEU A 67 20.75 -8.53 -2.51
C LEU A 67 19.57 -7.67 -2.05
N ALA A 68 19.04 -6.84 -2.93
CA ALA A 68 17.88 -6.00 -2.60
C ALA A 68 16.65 -6.85 -2.22
N GLN A 69 16.39 -7.92 -2.99
CA GLN A 69 15.30 -8.85 -2.71
C GLN A 69 15.57 -9.69 -1.44
N ALA A 70 16.82 -10.12 -1.22
CA ALA A 70 17.21 -10.85 -0.01
C ALA A 70 16.93 -10.04 1.27
N ARG A 71 17.28 -8.76 1.26
CA ARG A 71 16.97 -7.87 2.39
C ARG A 71 15.47 -7.74 2.65
N GLN A 72 14.65 -7.65 1.61
CA GLN A 72 13.19 -7.61 1.75
C GLN A 72 12.63 -8.91 2.34
N VAL A 73 13.10 -10.07 1.87
CA VAL A 73 12.66 -11.38 2.40
C VAL A 73 13.07 -11.55 3.85
N LEU A 74 14.29 -11.17 4.22
CA LEU A 74 14.77 -11.25 5.60
C LEU A 74 13.99 -10.31 6.52
N ALA A 75 13.74 -9.07 6.11
CA ALA A 75 12.90 -8.13 6.86
C ALA A 75 11.48 -8.67 7.07
N ALA A 76 10.87 -9.27 6.03
CA ALA A 76 9.56 -9.90 6.15
C ALA A 76 9.56 -11.12 7.11
N ALA A 77 10.65 -11.89 7.15
CA ALA A 77 10.81 -13.00 8.09
C ALA A 77 10.97 -12.49 9.55
N ASP A 78 11.73 -11.43 9.75
CA ASP A 78 11.91 -10.80 11.06
C ASP A 78 10.61 -10.17 11.55
N ASP A 79 9.84 -9.51 10.65
CA ASP A 79 8.51 -8.97 10.93
C ASP A 79 7.51 -10.08 11.33
N LEU A 80 7.61 -11.25 10.71
CA LEU A 80 6.79 -12.43 11.08
C LEU A 80 7.08 -12.87 12.51
N VAL A 81 8.35 -12.99 12.89
CA VAL A 81 8.75 -13.39 14.26
C VAL A 81 8.34 -12.32 15.27
N ALA A 82 8.60 -11.05 14.97
CA ALA A 82 8.22 -9.92 15.81
C ALA A 82 6.69 -9.83 15.95
N GLY A 83 5.94 -10.04 14.87
CA GLY A 83 4.49 -10.05 14.86
C GLY A 83 3.90 -11.18 15.69
N ALA A 84 4.48 -12.36 15.62
CA ALA A 84 4.07 -13.50 16.44
C ALA A 84 4.35 -13.26 17.93
N ALA A 85 5.48 -12.62 18.27
CA ALA A 85 5.85 -12.28 19.65
C ALA A 85 5.00 -11.12 20.20
N ALA A 86 4.66 -10.12 19.37
CA ALA A 86 3.85 -8.97 19.77
C ALA A 86 2.37 -9.33 20.01
N GLY A 87 1.87 -10.43 19.46
CA GLY A 87 0.48 -10.84 19.60
C GLY A 87 -0.48 -9.71 19.23
N HIS A 88 -1.40 -9.36 20.15
CA HIS A 88 -2.37 -8.28 19.97
C HIS A 88 -1.86 -6.87 20.34
N ALA A 89 -0.57 -6.72 20.67
CA ALA A 89 0.04 -5.43 20.99
C ALA A 89 0.21 -4.51 19.74
N ARG A 90 -0.09 -5.02 18.55
CA ARG A 90 0.02 -4.27 17.29
C ARG A 90 -1.25 -4.41 16.47
N LEU A 91 -1.86 -3.29 16.09
CA LEU A 91 -2.99 -3.23 15.16
C LEU A 91 -2.51 -2.74 13.80
N ARG A 92 -2.65 -3.58 12.77
CA ARG A 92 -2.32 -3.25 11.39
C ARG A 92 -3.57 -2.88 10.62
N ILE A 93 -3.65 -1.64 10.13
CA ILE A 93 -4.76 -1.16 9.30
C ILE A 93 -4.30 -0.98 7.87
N GLY A 94 -4.81 -1.82 6.99
CA GLY A 94 -4.53 -1.78 5.57
C GLY A 94 -5.37 -0.76 4.81
N HIS A 95 -4.83 -0.21 3.73
CA HIS A 95 -5.55 0.68 2.84
C HIS A 95 -4.92 0.71 1.45
N ALA A 96 -5.72 1.06 0.43
CA ALA A 96 -5.19 1.22 -0.93
C ALA A 96 -4.61 2.63 -1.12
N TRP A 97 -5.44 3.66 -1.22
CA TRP A 97 -4.97 5.02 -1.50
C TRP A 97 -5.03 5.91 -0.26
N ALA A 98 -6.19 6.31 0.15
CA ALA A 98 -6.36 7.47 1.03
C ALA A 98 -6.56 7.13 2.51
N ALA A 99 -6.14 5.97 3.01
CA ALA A 99 -6.33 5.55 4.42
C ALA A 99 -7.69 6.05 5.00
N MET A 100 -7.69 6.79 6.11
CA MET A 100 -8.88 7.43 6.69
C MET A 100 -9.13 8.85 6.14
N GLY A 101 -8.56 9.19 4.97
CA GLY A 101 -8.68 10.49 4.36
C GLY A 101 -8.17 11.62 5.26
N ARG A 102 -8.95 12.72 5.38
CA ARG A 102 -8.63 13.85 6.25
C ARG A 102 -8.52 13.48 7.74
N HIS A 103 -9.11 12.36 8.15
CA HIS A 103 -9.12 11.89 9.53
C HIS A 103 -7.89 11.07 9.93
N THR A 104 -6.99 10.73 9.00
CA THR A 104 -5.83 9.87 9.25
C THR A 104 -4.97 10.36 10.41
N ARG A 105 -4.58 11.64 10.41
CA ARG A 105 -3.76 12.23 11.47
C ARG A 105 -4.45 12.19 12.82
N GLU A 106 -5.73 12.58 12.87
CA GLU A 106 -6.48 12.64 14.12
C GLU A 106 -6.77 11.25 14.66
N PHE A 107 -7.06 10.30 13.80
CA PHE A 107 -7.20 8.89 14.17
C PHE A 107 -5.94 8.36 14.86
N GLN A 108 -4.76 8.57 14.25
CA GLN A 108 -3.48 8.13 14.83
C GLN A 108 -3.20 8.78 16.20
N ARG A 109 -3.44 10.09 16.34
CA ARG A 109 -3.24 10.79 17.61
C ARG A 109 -4.16 10.27 18.72
N ARG A 110 -5.45 10.13 18.41
CA ARG A 110 -6.44 9.65 19.40
C ARG A 110 -6.24 8.20 19.72
N TRP A 111 -5.83 7.38 18.75
CA TRP A 111 -5.46 5.99 18.98
C TRP A 111 -4.30 5.87 19.96
N ALA A 112 -3.20 6.57 19.71
CA ALA A 112 -2.03 6.53 20.58
C ALA A 112 -2.34 7.01 22.02
N ALA A 113 -3.22 7.99 22.17
CA ALA A 113 -3.65 8.49 23.48
C ALA A 113 -4.57 7.49 24.23
N ALA A 114 -5.50 6.86 23.52
CA ALA A 114 -6.50 5.98 24.12
C ALA A 114 -6.02 4.54 24.31
N TYR A 115 -5.10 4.07 23.45
CA TYR A 115 -4.61 2.69 23.42
C TYR A 115 -3.08 2.62 23.37
N PRO A 116 -2.35 3.17 24.37
CA PRO A 116 -0.88 3.25 24.32
C PRO A 116 -0.18 1.88 24.31
N ALA A 117 -0.87 0.83 24.74
CA ALA A 117 -0.36 -0.55 24.71
C ALA A 117 -0.54 -1.24 23.35
N VAL A 118 -1.23 -0.62 22.38
CA VAL A 118 -1.49 -1.21 21.07
C VAL A 118 -0.92 -0.31 19.98
N GLU A 119 0.24 -0.66 19.46
CA GLU A 119 0.91 0.06 18.39
C GLU A 119 0.08 0.05 17.10
N LEU A 120 -0.12 1.20 16.48
CA LEU A 120 -0.90 1.34 15.25
C LEU A 120 0.01 1.42 14.02
N HIS A 121 -0.15 0.49 13.09
CA HIS A 121 0.54 0.47 11.81
C HIS A 121 -0.44 0.67 10.66
N LEU A 122 -0.18 1.69 9.81
CA LEU A 122 -0.90 1.88 8.55
C LEU A 122 -0.12 1.23 7.42
N ILE A 123 -0.75 0.28 6.72
CA ILE A 123 -0.12 -0.50 5.65
C ILE A 123 -0.77 -0.14 4.31
N ARG A 124 -0.01 0.47 3.42
CA ARG A 124 -0.47 0.76 2.07
C ARG A 124 -0.23 -0.43 1.15
N THR A 125 -1.29 -0.91 0.50
CA THR A 125 -1.20 -1.94 -0.55
C THR A 125 -2.12 -1.58 -1.71
N ASN A 126 -1.73 -1.89 -2.94
CA ASN A 126 -2.61 -1.72 -4.11
C ASN A 126 -3.43 -3.00 -4.34
N SER A 127 -4.18 -3.41 -3.33
CA SER A 127 -5.03 -4.60 -3.31
C SER A 127 -6.51 -4.21 -3.13
N ALA A 128 -7.41 -4.99 -3.73
CA ALA A 128 -8.86 -4.78 -3.60
C ALA A 128 -9.35 -4.94 -2.15
N THR A 129 -8.61 -5.64 -1.30
CA THR A 129 -8.93 -5.85 0.11
C THR A 129 -8.04 -5.04 1.05
N GLY A 130 -7.21 -4.12 0.51
CA GLY A 130 -6.27 -3.33 1.30
C GLY A 130 -5.23 -4.18 2.05
N GLY A 131 -4.92 -5.39 1.57
CA GLY A 131 -3.98 -6.31 2.20
C GLY A 131 -4.60 -7.32 3.17
N LEU A 132 -5.92 -7.27 3.39
CA LEU A 132 -6.58 -8.16 4.36
C LEU A 132 -6.63 -9.62 3.88
N ALA A 133 -6.91 -9.85 2.59
CA ALA A 133 -6.92 -11.19 1.99
C ALA A 133 -5.53 -11.82 1.98
N GLU A 134 -4.51 -11.00 1.80
CA GLU A 134 -3.11 -11.37 1.75
C GLU A 134 -2.48 -11.56 3.15
N GLY A 135 -3.21 -11.29 4.23
CA GLY A 135 -2.72 -11.42 5.61
C GLY A 135 -1.79 -10.30 6.06
N LEU A 136 -1.68 -9.22 5.30
CA LEU A 136 -0.80 -8.10 5.61
C LEU A 136 -1.33 -7.19 6.70
N CYS A 137 -2.66 -7.22 6.97
CA CYS A 137 -3.31 -6.39 7.96
C CYS A 137 -4.43 -7.13 8.70
N ASP A 138 -4.89 -6.55 9.80
CA ASP A 138 -5.93 -7.08 10.66
C ASP A 138 -7.30 -6.47 10.31
N ILE A 139 -7.30 -5.22 9.90
CA ILE A 139 -8.45 -4.45 9.43
C ILE A 139 -8.02 -3.73 8.14
N ALA A 140 -8.95 -3.47 7.22
CA ALA A 140 -8.66 -2.58 6.10
C ALA A 140 -9.73 -1.47 5.98
N VAL A 141 -9.29 -0.29 5.53
CA VAL A 141 -10.17 0.84 5.19
C VAL A 141 -10.35 0.90 3.68
N LEU A 142 -11.56 0.67 3.23
CA LEU A 142 -11.92 0.60 1.82
C LEU A 142 -13.03 1.58 1.47
N ARG A 143 -13.11 1.90 0.18
CA ARG A 143 -14.20 2.70 -0.43
C ARG A 143 -14.94 1.93 -1.51
N ILE A 144 -14.69 0.63 -1.57
CA ILE A 144 -15.38 -0.36 -2.37
C ILE A 144 -15.94 -1.43 -1.45
N SER A 145 -16.90 -2.21 -1.91
CA SER A 145 -17.37 -3.38 -1.17
C SER A 145 -16.38 -4.52 -1.35
N ALA A 146 -16.01 -5.18 -0.25
CA ALA A 146 -15.29 -6.44 -0.34
C ALA A 146 -16.29 -7.56 -0.64
N GLU A 147 -16.01 -8.34 -1.65
CA GLU A 147 -16.84 -9.50 -2.02
C GLU A 147 -16.53 -10.72 -1.12
N GLY A 148 -17.57 -11.52 -0.85
CA GLY A 148 -17.48 -12.82 -0.20
C GLY A 148 -17.74 -12.86 1.31
N ASN A 149 -18.00 -14.06 1.82
CA ASN A 149 -18.37 -14.31 3.23
C ASN A 149 -17.22 -14.31 4.23
N ARG A 150 -15.97 -14.18 3.76
CA ARG A 150 -14.77 -14.23 4.62
C ARG A 150 -14.61 -12.99 5.51
N PHE A 151 -15.16 -11.86 5.06
CA PHE A 151 -14.99 -10.58 5.71
C PHE A 151 -16.31 -10.07 6.29
N ALA A 152 -16.22 -9.42 7.43
CA ALA A 152 -17.25 -8.56 7.97
C ALA A 152 -16.91 -7.10 7.63
N SER A 153 -17.91 -6.24 7.57
CA SER A 153 -17.72 -4.84 7.24
C SER A 153 -18.65 -3.93 8.01
N ALA A 154 -18.19 -2.71 8.29
CA ALA A 154 -19.01 -1.63 8.81
C ALA A 154 -18.77 -0.35 8.00
N VAL A 155 -19.84 0.36 7.66
CA VAL A 155 -19.74 1.71 7.09
C VAL A 155 -19.43 2.68 8.24
N VAL A 156 -18.31 3.38 8.14
CA VAL A 156 -17.84 4.34 9.16
C VAL A 156 -18.10 5.79 8.77
N GLY A 157 -18.40 6.04 7.50
CA GLY A 157 -18.71 7.38 7.00
C GLY A 157 -18.90 7.43 5.50
N HIS A 158 -19.04 8.64 4.98
CA HIS A 158 -19.19 8.91 3.56
C HIS A 158 -18.27 10.06 3.13
N GLU A 159 -17.76 9.99 1.92
CA GLU A 159 -16.92 11.01 1.30
C GLU A 159 -17.57 11.49 -0.01
N ARG A 160 -17.42 12.78 -0.29
CA ARG A 160 -17.81 13.34 -1.58
C ARG A 160 -16.83 12.89 -2.68
N ARG A 161 -17.27 12.96 -3.92
CA ARG A 161 -16.41 12.73 -5.09
C ARG A 161 -15.82 14.04 -5.60
N TYR A 162 -14.59 13.94 -6.05
CA TYR A 162 -13.84 15.04 -6.67
C TYR A 162 -13.35 14.62 -8.04
N CYS A 163 -13.35 15.56 -8.97
CA CYS A 163 -12.65 15.44 -10.24
C CYS A 163 -11.24 15.98 -10.08
N ALA A 164 -10.24 15.19 -10.48
CA ALA A 164 -8.84 15.58 -10.56
C ALA A 164 -8.53 15.99 -12.00
N LEU A 165 -7.89 17.14 -12.17
CA LEU A 165 -7.62 17.79 -13.44
C LEU A 165 -6.21 18.33 -13.49
N ALA A 166 -5.63 18.48 -14.69
CA ALA A 166 -4.44 19.30 -14.86
C ALA A 166 -4.71 20.74 -14.39
N ALA A 167 -3.72 21.40 -13.82
CA ALA A 167 -3.88 22.76 -13.29
C ALA A 167 -4.18 23.80 -14.37
N ASP A 168 -3.74 23.56 -15.60
CA ASP A 168 -3.98 24.39 -16.80
C ASP A 168 -5.25 24.00 -17.57
N ASP A 169 -5.95 22.92 -17.15
CA ASP A 169 -7.23 22.52 -17.76
C ASP A 169 -8.28 23.63 -17.62
N PRO A 170 -9.08 23.92 -18.65
CA PRO A 170 -10.15 24.93 -18.56
C PRO A 170 -11.14 24.69 -17.41
N TRP A 171 -11.40 23.43 -17.05
CA TRP A 171 -12.27 23.09 -15.93
C TRP A 171 -11.63 23.35 -14.56
N ALA A 172 -10.31 23.49 -14.49
CA ALA A 172 -9.59 23.80 -13.26
C ALA A 172 -10.00 25.14 -12.64
N ARG A 173 -10.54 26.08 -13.44
CA ARG A 173 -11.04 27.38 -12.97
C ARG A 173 -12.46 27.34 -12.41
N ARG A 174 -13.18 26.22 -12.60
CA ARG A 174 -14.56 26.06 -12.11
C ARG A 174 -14.59 25.78 -10.61
N ARG A 175 -15.69 26.17 -9.95
CA ARG A 175 -15.91 25.86 -8.52
C ARG A 175 -16.34 24.40 -8.31
N SER A 176 -17.01 23.79 -9.27
CA SER A 176 -17.46 22.40 -9.26
C SER A 176 -17.67 21.89 -10.69
N ILE A 177 -17.72 20.57 -10.84
CA ILE A 177 -17.97 19.89 -12.12
C ILE A 177 -19.20 19.01 -11.95
N ARG A 178 -19.92 18.75 -13.03
CA ARG A 178 -21.05 17.84 -13.05
C ARG A 178 -20.62 16.47 -13.58
N LEU A 179 -21.25 15.43 -13.05
CA LEU A 179 -20.95 14.05 -13.45
C LEU A 179 -21.33 13.78 -14.92
N ASP A 180 -22.39 14.43 -15.42
CA ASP A 180 -22.87 14.30 -16.79
C ASP A 180 -21.95 14.96 -17.85
N GLU A 181 -20.99 15.81 -17.42
CA GLU A 181 -19.97 16.40 -18.30
C GLU A 181 -18.77 15.46 -18.53
N ILE A 182 -18.53 14.49 -17.62
CA ILE A 182 -17.38 13.60 -17.63
C ILE A 182 -17.28 12.73 -18.91
N PRO A 183 -18.37 12.20 -19.49
CA PRO A 183 -18.31 11.35 -20.68
C PRO A 183 -17.60 11.96 -21.89
N GLN A 184 -17.44 13.27 -21.94
CA GLN A 184 -16.70 13.97 -23.00
C GLN A 184 -15.18 13.89 -22.87
N ARG A 185 -14.66 13.28 -21.80
CA ARG A 185 -13.25 13.27 -21.45
C ARG A 185 -12.74 11.84 -21.17
N THR A 186 -11.47 11.60 -21.43
CA THR A 186 -10.83 10.34 -21.06
C THR A 186 -10.68 10.25 -19.54
N LEU A 187 -11.29 9.23 -18.94
CA LEU A 187 -11.28 8.98 -17.50
C LEU A 187 -10.18 7.97 -17.15
N LEU A 188 -9.28 8.38 -16.26
CA LEU A 188 -8.23 7.52 -15.72
C LEU A 188 -8.78 6.71 -14.54
N ILE A 189 -8.62 5.39 -14.58
CA ILE A 189 -9.17 4.49 -13.57
C ILE A 189 -8.11 3.52 -13.03
N ASP A 190 -8.09 3.32 -11.72
CA ASP A 190 -7.46 2.17 -11.10
C ASP A 190 -8.48 1.03 -11.00
N ARG A 191 -8.21 -0.08 -11.69
CA ARG A 191 -9.11 -1.23 -11.72
C ARG A 191 -9.08 -2.09 -10.45
N ARG A 192 -8.06 -1.94 -9.59
CA ARG A 192 -7.85 -2.78 -8.40
C ARG A 192 -8.57 -2.23 -7.17
N SER A 193 -8.42 -0.95 -6.93
CA SER A 193 -8.91 -0.28 -5.73
C SER A 193 -9.72 0.99 -6.01
N GLY A 194 -9.92 1.31 -7.30
CA GLY A 194 -10.63 2.50 -7.74
C GLY A 194 -12.11 2.47 -7.40
N THR A 195 -12.63 3.64 -7.03
CA THR A 195 -14.02 3.84 -6.63
C THR A 195 -14.92 4.29 -7.78
N THR A 196 -14.35 4.43 -8.97
CA THR A 196 -15.05 4.87 -10.17
C THR A 196 -15.42 3.66 -11.01
N THR A 197 -16.72 3.39 -11.11
CA THR A 197 -17.27 2.30 -11.90
C THR A 197 -18.10 2.85 -13.06
N PRO A 198 -18.24 2.10 -14.17
CA PRO A 198 -19.09 2.52 -15.29
C PRO A 198 -20.54 2.79 -14.91
N ASP A 199 -21.00 2.23 -13.77
CA ASP A 199 -22.40 2.36 -13.31
C ASP A 199 -22.74 3.77 -12.79
N LEU A 200 -21.74 4.66 -12.69
CA LEU A 200 -21.97 6.08 -12.43
C LEU A 200 -22.67 6.77 -13.60
N TRP A 201 -22.66 6.16 -14.79
CA TRP A 201 -23.30 6.71 -16.01
C TRP A 201 -24.23 5.68 -16.64
N PRO A 202 -25.31 6.13 -17.29
CA PRO A 202 -26.12 5.27 -18.15
C PRO A 202 -25.26 4.59 -19.23
N ALA A 203 -25.69 3.39 -19.68
CA ALA A 203 -24.90 2.57 -20.59
C ALA A 203 -24.47 3.29 -21.89
N GLY A 204 -25.28 4.21 -22.41
CA GLY A 204 -24.98 5.00 -23.61
C GLY A 204 -24.15 6.28 -23.38
N ALA A 205 -23.83 6.61 -22.12
CA ALA A 205 -23.14 7.85 -21.75
C ALA A 205 -21.85 7.59 -20.92
N ARG A 206 -21.24 6.44 -21.10
CA ARG A 206 -20.01 6.07 -20.38
C ARG A 206 -18.80 6.79 -20.97
N PRO A 207 -17.90 7.36 -20.14
CA PRO A 207 -16.68 7.97 -20.63
C PRO A 207 -15.71 6.92 -21.20
N PRO A 208 -14.86 7.30 -22.17
CA PRO A 208 -13.71 6.49 -22.52
C PRO A 208 -12.77 6.38 -21.33
N THR A 209 -12.26 5.16 -21.07
CA THR A 209 -11.42 4.88 -19.90
C THR A 209 -10.01 4.48 -20.28
N ARG A 210 -9.04 4.89 -19.47
CA ARG A 210 -7.65 4.45 -19.54
C ARG A 210 -7.22 3.92 -18.16
N PRO A 211 -6.71 2.69 -18.06
CA PRO A 211 -6.23 2.14 -16.79
C PRO A 211 -4.93 2.80 -16.33
N THR A 212 -4.75 2.88 -15.02
CA THR A 212 -3.52 3.31 -14.34
C THR A 212 -3.05 2.24 -13.36
N LEU A 213 -1.76 2.28 -13.02
CA LEU A 213 -1.14 1.28 -12.16
C LEU A 213 -1.38 1.55 -10.67
N ASP A 214 -1.21 2.82 -10.28
CA ASP A 214 -1.36 3.30 -8.91
C ASP A 214 -1.67 4.79 -8.86
N ILE A 215 -1.67 5.38 -7.65
CA ILE A 215 -1.96 6.80 -7.44
C ILE A 215 -0.89 7.72 -8.04
N ASP A 216 0.38 7.32 -8.05
CA ASP A 216 1.47 8.15 -8.56
C ASP A 216 1.44 8.22 -10.09
N ASP A 217 1.20 7.08 -10.76
CA ASP A 217 0.94 6.99 -12.19
C ASP A 217 -0.29 7.83 -12.57
N TRP A 218 -1.40 7.65 -11.84
CA TRP A 218 -2.65 8.37 -12.03
C TRP A 218 -2.46 9.88 -11.95
N LEU A 219 -1.80 10.40 -10.88
CA LEU A 219 -1.53 11.82 -10.71
C LEU A 219 -0.57 12.36 -11.78
N SER A 220 0.42 11.58 -12.19
CA SER A 220 1.41 11.98 -13.20
C SER A 220 0.76 12.18 -14.57
N ILE A 221 -0.11 11.24 -14.97
CA ILE A 221 -0.84 11.33 -16.23
C ILE A 221 -1.81 12.52 -16.22
N ILE A 222 -2.50 12.78 -15.09
CA ILE A 222 -3.39 13.94 -14.94
C ILE A 222 -2.60 15.24 -15.05
N ALA A 223 -1.48 15.37 -14.33
CA ALA A 223 -0.65 16.57 -14.37
C ALA A 223 -0.17 16.92 -15.80
N ALA A 224 0.06 15.89 -16.62
CA ALA A 224 0.45 16.03 -18.03
C ALA A 224 -0.75 16.26 -18.99
N GLY A 225 -1.98 16.42 -18.49
CA GLY A 225 -3.18 16.61 -19.33
C GLY A 225 -3.62 15.35 -20.08
N GLY A 226 -3.12 14.16 -19.73
CA GLY A 226 -3.42 12.89 -20.39
C GLY A 226 -4.81 12.29 -20.08
N GLY A 227 -5.62 12.99 -19.28
CA GLY A 227 -6.98 12.62 -18.89
C GLY A 227 -7.40 13.27 -17.59
N ILE A 228 -8.58 12.92 -17.12
CA ILE A 228 -9.12 13.36 -15.83
C ILE A 228 -9.35 12.15 -14.93
N GLY A 229 -9.52 12.40 -13.64
CA GLY A 229 -9.81 11.32 -12.69
C GLY A 229 -10.96 11.65 -11.76
N ILE A 230 -11.64 10.62 -11.26
CA ILE A 230 -12.62 10.77 -10.16
C ILE A 230 -12.11 10.04 -8.95
N THR A 231 -12.14 10.71 -7.80
CA THR A 231 -11.57 10.21 -6.56
C THR A 231 -12.41 10.62 -5.34
N PRO A 232 -12.34 9.86 -4.23
CA PRO A 232 -12.91 10.30 -2.97
C PRO A 232 -12.23 11.55 -2.40
N GLU A 233 -12.94 12.29 -1.57
CA GLU A 233 -12.42 13.44 -0.81
C GLU A 233 -11.14 13.10 -0.03
N GLY A 234 -11.04 11.89 0.51
CA GLY A 234 -9.87 11.43 1.24
C GLY A 234 -8.57 11.51 0.44
N THR A 235 -8.63 11.31 -0.88
CA THR A 235 -7.47 11.44 -1.76
C THR A 235 -6.98 12.88 -1.83
N THR A 236 -7.89 13.85 -1.90
CA THR A 236 -7.54 15.28 -1.97
C THR A 236 -6.85 15.78 -0.72
N ALA A 237 -7.14 15.17 0.43
CA ALA A 237 -6.53 15.52 1.71
C ALA A 237 -5.10 14.94 1.86
N GLN A 238 -4.81 13.80 1.23
CA GLN A 238 -3.54 13.10 1.41
C GLN A 238 -2.56 13.28 0.25
N TYR A 239 -3.05 13.50 -0.97
CA TYR A 239 -2.21 13.57 -2.16
C TYR A 239 -2.26 14.94 -2.80
N ARG A 240 -1.22 15.71 -2.56
CA ARG A 240 -0.96 16.96 -3.29
C ARG A 240 0.11 16.72 -4.34
N ARG A 241 -0.14 17.14 -5.56
CA ARG A 241 0.81 17.03 -6.68
C ARG A 241 0.79 18.33 -7.46
N ASP A 242 1.98 18.88 -7.73
CA ASP A 242 2.10 20.03 -8.62
C ASP A 242 1.52 19.70 -9.98
N GLY A 243 0.79 20.66 -10.54
CA GLY A 243 0.10 20.47 -11.82
C GLY A 243 -1.24 19.73 -11.72
N VAL A 244 -1.71 19.34 -10.53
CA VAL A 244 -3.03 18.70 -10.33
C VAL A 244 -3.91 19.55 -9.42
N VAL A 245 -5.15 19.76 -9.83
CA VAL A 245 -6.20 20.40 -9.01
C VAL A 245 -7.40 19.49 -8.86
N PHE A 246 -8.08 19.61 -7.73
CA PHE A 246 -9.28 18.84 -7.42
C PHE A 246 -10.50 19.76 -7.38
N ARG A 247 -11.60 19.35 -8.04
CA ARG A 247 -12.88 20.07 -8.03
C ARG A 247 -14.00 19.14 -7.58
N PRO A 248 -14.88 19.55 -6.67
CA PRO A 248 -15.97 18.70 -6.22
C PRO A 248 -16.92 18.36 -7.36
N LEU A 249 -17.36 17.11 -7.41
CA LEU A 249 -18.46 16.67 -8.27
C LEU A 249 -19.78 16.96 -7.54
N ARG A 250 -20.63 17.82 -8.13
CA ARG A 250 -21.80 18.39 -7.44
C ARG A 250 -22.96 17.40 -7.33
N ASP A 251 -23.13 16.54 -8.32
CA ASP A 251 -24.29 15.65 -8.50
C ASP A 251 -23.88 14.16 -8.46
N ALA A 252 -22.66 13.85 -8.07
CA ALA A 252 -22.21 12.48 -7.94
C ALA A 252 -22.61 11.88 -6.56
N PRO A 253 -23.04 10.61 -6.51
CA PRO A 253 -23.37 9.96 -5.25
C PRO A 253 -22.14 9.87 -4.33
N PRO A 254 -22.32 10.02 -3.01
CA PRO A 254 -21.22 9.88 -2.06
C PRO A 254 -20.66 8.46 -2.07
N ILE A 255 -19.42 8.34 -1.61
CA ILE A 255 -18.72 7.07 -1.48
C ILE A 255 -18.74 6.64 -0.02
N ALA A 256 -19.25 5.43 0.25
CA ALA A 256 -19.15 4.87 1.58
C ALA A 256 -17.72 4.49 1.92
N VAL A 257 -17.24 4.94 3.08
CA VAL A 257 -15.98 4.48 3.67
C VAL A 257 -16.30 3.34 4.61
N ARG A 258 -15.62 2.24 4.42
CA ARG A 258 -15.85 1.01 5.17
C ARG A 258 -14.59 0.57 5.89
N MET A 259 -14.74 0.04 7.08
CA MET A 259 -13.74 -0.84 7.67
C MET A 259 -14.17 -2.27 7.45
N ILE A 260 -13.24 -3.12 7.02
CA ILE A 260 -13.45 -4.56 6.83
C ILE A 260 -12.43 -5.33 7.66
N TRP A 261 -12.83 -6.51 8.13
CA TRP A 261 -12.00 -7.41 8.93
C TRP A 261 -12.38 -8.87 8.69
N ARG A 262 -11.52 -9.80 9.13
CA ARG A 262 -11.86 -11.23 9.07
C ARG A 262 -13.03 -11.52 9.99
N ARG A 263 -14.06 -12.21 9.48
CA ARG A 263 -15.26 -12.57 10.24
C ARG A 263 -14.93 -13.49 11.41
N HIS A 264 -14.07 -14.45 11.16
CA HIS A 264 -13.56 -15.36 12.18
C HIS A 264 -12.22 -14.80 12.70
N ASP A 265 -12.06 -14.77 14.00
CA ASP A 265 -10.87 -14.28 14.69
C ASP A 265 -10.50 -12.81 14.38
N PRO A 266 -11.39 -11.85 14.67
CA PRO A 266 -11.06 -10.44 14.53
C PRO A 266 -10.04 -10.01 15.57
N HIS A 267 -9.16 -9.08 15.22
CA HIS A 267 -8.25 -8.46 16.19
C HIS A 267 -9.06 -7.85 17.35
N PRO A 268 -8.65 -8.00 18.64
CA PRO A 268 -9.41 -7.49 19.79
C PRO A 268 -9.75 -6.00 19.72
N SER A 269 -8.89 -5.20 19.12
CA SER A 269 -9.09 -3.76 18.95
C SER A 269 -9.97 -3.37 17.76
N THR A 270 -10.57 -4.32 17.04
CA THR A 270 -11.36 -4.05 15.83
C THR A 270 -12.53 -3.11 16.12
N HIS A 271 -13.32 -3.38 17.15
CA HIS A 271 -14.48 -2.56 17.50
C HIS A 271 -14.10 -1.15 17.96
N ALA A 272 -12.99 -1.03 18.69
CA ALA A 272 -12.45 0.26 19.12
C ALA A 272 -12.02 1.12 17.92
N ALA A 273 -11.35 0.52 16.94
CA ALA A 273 -10.94 1.21 15.72
C ALA A 273 -12.16 1.68 14.89
N ILE A 274 -13.19 0.83 14.76
CA ILE A 274 -14.44 1.17 14.06
C ILE A 274 -15.14 2.34 14.77
N ALA A 275 -15.31 2.27 16.09
CA ALA A 275 -15.97 3.30 16.87
C ALA A 275 -15.26 4.66 16.74
N LEU A 276 -13.92 4.66 16.87
CA LEU A 276 -13.13 5.88 16.75
C LEU A 276 -13.26 6.51 15.35
N LEU A 277 -13.18 5.72 14.29
CA LEU A 277 -13.27 6.24 12.93
C LEU A 277 -14.70 6.72 12.62
N THR A 278 -15.72 6.01 13.08
CA THR A 278 -17.14 6.43 12.95
C THR A 278 -17.38 7.78 13.64
N GLU A 279 -16.85 7.97 14.84
CA GLU A 279 -16.94 9.25 15.55
C GLU A 279 -16.28 10.38 14.76
N LEU A 280 -15.12 10.14 14.17
CA LEU A 280 -14.39 11.14 13.36
C LEU A 280 -15.17 11.55 12.11
N TYR A 281 -15.82 10.61 11.43
CA TYR A 281 -16.66 10.91 10.27
C TYR A 281 -18.01 11.55 10.65
N GLY A 282 -18.53 11.31 11.85
CA GLY A 282 -19.76 11.91 12.36
C GLY A 282 -19.61 13.37 12.81
N ARG A 283 -18.40 13.88 12.98
CA ARG A 283 -18.16 15.28 13.34
C ARG A 283 -18.37 16.18 12.12
N PRO A 284 -19.18 17.24 12.23
CA PRO A 284 -19.29 18.23 11.17
C PRO A 284 -17.93 18.88 10.89
N SER A 285 -17.68 19.19 9.63
CA SER A 285 -16.43 19.79 9.13
C SER A 285 -16.42 21.28 9.38
#